data_62a8d038e4027b3ac7821d3dccd602df
#
_entry.id   62a8d038e4027b3ac7821d3dccd602df
#
_cell.length_a   1.000
_cell.length_b   1.000
_cell.length_c   1.000
_cell.angle_alpha   90.00
_cell.angle_beta   90.00
_cell.angle_gamma   90.00
#
_symmetry.space_group_name_H-M   'P 1'
#
loop_
_entity.id
_entity.type
_entity.pdbx_description
1 polymer ?
#
loop_
_entity_poly.entity_id
_entity_poly.type
_entity_poly.pdbx_seq_one_letter_code
_entity_poly.pdbx_strand_id
1 'polypeptide(L)'
;MAIAATGIEMEAQEMREPGAPVVPTPPARPGGQPQPRPAGTVRPALIAVTDLAGFATLPAGRRKLIEAALTVARISPWLPYLPGGADPAGGGFDCSGAMYYVMRQCGLAPPRTSSGQYHWVRDHHLLHRVADGASAADDPSLAGLRAGDLLFWGSGGMADDDAGNTITHVAMYLGREAKDGRQVMINSTDGRSYRGTKANGYGVYDFRLPGPDAKARLVGYGPPPGMSEVDPPTGPMP
;
A
#
# COMPACT_ATOMS: atom_id res chain seq x y z
N MET A 1 -31.49 -23.28 61.47
CA MET A 1 -32.20 -22.63 60.32
C MET A 1 -31.22 -22.02 59.44
N ALA A 2 -30.96 -22.63 58.30
CA ALA A 2 -29.99 -22.15 57.25
C ALA A 2 -30.79 -21.40 56.16
N ILE A 3 -30.42 -20.18 55.89
CA ILE A 3 -30.97 -19.39 54.77
C ILE A 3 -30.01 -19.50 53.64
N ALA A 4 -30.44 -20.12 52.52
CA ALA A 4 -29.72 -20.24 51.28
C ALA A 4 -29.75 -18.91 50.56
N ALA A 5 -28.55 -18.40 50.17
CA ALA A 5 -28.38 -17.29 49.27
C ALA A 5 -28.34 -17.83 47.84
N THR A 6 -29.35 -17.53 47.04
CA THR A 6 -29.43 -17.79 45.60
C THR A 6 -28.62 -16.70 44.87
N GLY A 7 -27.49 -17.10 44.32
CA GLY A 7 -26.73 -16.26 43.39
C GLY A 7 -27.42 -16.17 42.04
N ILE A 8 -27.70 -14.97 41.61
CA ILE A 8 -28.15 -14.68 40.23
C ILE A 8 -26.91 -14.43 39.44
N GLU A 9 -26.51 -15.41 38.63
CA GLU A 9 -25.51 -15.18 37.54
C GLU A 9 -26.20 -14.39 36.44
N MET A 10 -25.83 -13.14 36.29
CA MET A 10 -26.15 -12.34 35.11
C MET A 10 -25.16 -12.71 34.01
N GLU A 11 -25.61 -13.49 33.03
CA GLU A 11 -24.94 -13.66 31.76
C GLU A 11 -24.84 -12.30 31.08
N ALA A 12 -23.59 -11.84 30.88
CA ALA A 12 -23.27 -10.72 30.01
C ALA A 12 -23.55 -11.13 28.56
N GLN A 13 -24.72 -10.77 28.08
CA GLN A 13 -25.10 -10.94 26.68
C GLN A 13 -24.31 -9.94 25.85
N GLU A 14 -23.28 -10.45 25.19
CA GLU A 14 -22.42 -9.74 24.24
C GLU A 14 -23.29 -9.18 23.11
N MET A 15 -23.55 -7.87 23.12
CA MET A 15 -24.26 -7.19 22.05
C MET A 15 -23.35 -7.18 20.80
N ARG A 16 -23.55 -8.16 19.94
CA ARG A 16 -23.02 -8.12 18.57
C ARG A 16 -23.75 -7.04 17.80
N GLU A 17 -22.98 -6.04 17.34
CA GLU A 17 -23.49 -5.10 16.37
C GLU A 17 -23.93 -5.82 15.07
N PRO A 18 -25.04 -5.39 14.41
CA PRO A 18 -25.52 -6.05 13.20
C PRO A 18 -24.49 -5.87 12.07
N GLY A 19 -24.07 -7.00 11.53
CA GLY A 19 -22.96 -7.20 10.65
C GLY A 19 -22.82 -6.21 9.50
N ALA A 20 -21.63 -5.63 9.40
CA ALA A 20 -21.13 -5.12 8.14
C ALA A 20 -21.19 -6.24 7.08
N PRO A 21 -21.54 -5.94 5.82
CA PRO A 21 -21.66 -6.95 4.80
C PRO A 21 -20.31 -7.66 4.63
N VAL A 22 -20.32 -8.97 4.86
CA VAL A 22 -19.18 -9.83 4.54
C VAL A 22 -19.01 -9.81 3.03
N VAL A 23 -18.10 -9.01 2.53
CA VAL A 23 -17.68 -9.08 1.13
C VAL A 23 -17.05 -10.46 0.94
N PRO A 24 -17.60 -11.34 0.10
CA PRO A 24 -17.04 -12.67 -0.09
C PRO A 24 -15.60 -12.51 -0.61
N THR A 25 -14.66 -13.09 0.12
CA THR A 25 -13.28 -13.26 -0.36
C THR A 25 -13.37 -14.05 -1.65
N PRO A 26 -12.85 -13.52 -2.80
CA PRO A 26 -12.82 -14.32 -4.02
C PRO A 26 -12.08 -15.62 -3.72
N PRO A 27 -12.53 -16.77 -4.24
CA PRO A 27 -11.92 -18.06 -3.98
C PRO A 27 -10.43 -17.99 -4.33
N ALA A 28 -9.59 -18.39 -3.39
CA ALA A 28 -8.16 -18.58 -3.64
C ALA A 28 -8.03 -19.51 -4.84
N ARG A 29 -7.35 -19.07 -5.89
CA ARG A 29 -7.00 -19.99 -6.99
C ARG A 29 -6.18 -21.13 -6.38
N PRO A 30 -6.44 -22.39 -6.75
CA PRO A 30 -5.69 -23.51 -6.22
C PRO A 30 -4.19 -23.26 -6.44
N GLY A 31 -3.41 -23.43 -5.39
CA GLY A 31 -2.03 -23.02 -5.23
C GLY A 31 -1.17 -23.19 -6.48
N GLY A 32 -0.91 -22.09 -7.15
CA GLY A 32 0.09 -22.05 -8.20
C GLY A 32 1.46 -22.21 -7.55
N GLN A 33 2.21 -23.23 -7.98
CA GLN A 33 3.62 -23.31 -7.60
C GLN A 33 4.33 -22.01 -8.00
N PRO A 34 5.30 -21.53 -7.20
CA PRO A 34 6.09 -20.36 -7.57
C PRO A 34 6.62 -20.53 -8.98
N GLN A 35 6.18 -19.65 -9.89
CA GLN A 35 6.62 -19.73 -11.28
C GLN A 35 8.14 -19.58 -11.33
N PRO A 36 8.86 -20.45 -12.04
CA PRO A 36 10.29 -20.29 -12.22
C PRO A 36 10.55 -18.94 -12.90
N ARG A 37 11.52 -18.18 -12.36
CA ARG A 37 11.90 -16.89 -12.90
C ARG A 37 12.37 -17.03 -14.35
N PRO A 38 11.76 -16.35 -15.33
CA PRO A 38 12.27 -16.37 -16.70
C PRO A 38 13.72 -15.93 -16.75
N ALA A 39 14.52 -16.56 -17.60
CA ALA A 39 15.92 -16.18 -17.80
C ALA A 39 16.03 -14.70 -18.16
N GLY A 40 16.98 -13.98 -17.56
CA GLY A 40 17.17 -12.55 -17.77
C GLY A 40 16.27 -11.61 -16.95
N THR A 41 15.30 -12.12 -16.19
CA THR A 41 14.49 -11.28 -15.32
C THR A 41 15.30 -10.75 -14.14
N VAL A 42 15.39 -9.44 -14.02
CA VAL A 42 16.03 -8.77 -12.89
C VAL A 42 15.03 -8.64 -11.75
N ARG A 43 15.48 -8.93 -10.54
CA ARG A 43 14.67 -8.74 -9.32
C ARG A 43 14.60 -7.26 -8.98
N PRO A 44 13.48 -6.80 -8.39
CA PRO A 44 13.42 -5.47 -7.78
C PRO A 44 14.45 -5.31 -6.66
N ALA A 45 14.83 -4.06 -6.42
CA ALA A 45 15.72 -3.73 -5.31
C ALA A 45 15.06 -4.00 -3.96
N LEU A 46 15.89 -4.31 -2.99
CA LEU A 46 15.53 -4.41 -1.58
C LEU A 46 16.37 -3.39 -0.81
N ILE A 47 15.73 -2.61 0.05
CA ILE A 47 16.39 -1.67 0.95
C ILE A 47 15.99 -1.97 2.41
N ALA A 48 16.75 -1.45 3.36
CA ALA A 48 16.40 -1.49 4.77
C ALA A 48 15.67 -0.20 5.18
N VAL A 49 14.93 -0.23 6.29
CA VAL A 49 14.31 0.98 6.86
C VAL A 49 15.37 2.02 7.24
N THR A 50 16.57 1.58 7.60
CA THR A 50 17.72 2.44 7.91
C THR A 50 18.27 3.19 6.69
N ASP A 51 17.93 2.73 5.47
CA ASP A 51 18.30 3.41 4.23
C ASP A 51 17.36 4.59 3.91
N LEU A 52 16.23 4.72 4.64
CA LEU A 52 15.25 5.78 4.43
C LEU A 52 15.51 6.97 5.35
N ALA A 53 15.66 8.14 4.76
CA ALA A 53 15.84 9.38 5.50
C ALA A 53 14.60 9.68 6.36
N GLY A 54 14.83 10.02 7.65
CA GLY A 54 13.76 10.41 8.58
C GLY A 54 12.78 9.29 8.97
N PHE A 55 13.06 8.02 8.63
CA PHE A 55 12.14 6.91 8.94
C PHE A 55 11.79 6.84 10.44
N ALA A 56 12.76 6.98 11.33
CA ALA A 56 12.56 6.87 12.78
C ALA A 56 11.63 7.96 13.36
N THR A 57 11.48 9.09 12.66
CA THR A 57 10.64 10.21 13.07
C THR A 57 9.23 10.19 12.48
N LEU A 58 8.92 9.19 11.63
CA LEU A 58 7.57 9.01 11.10
C LEU A 58 6.62 8.56 12.20
N PRO A 59 5.32 8.91 12.11
CA PRO A 59 4.28 8.34 12.97
C PRO A 59 4.29 6.81 12.97
N ALA A 60 3.93 6.20 14.10
CA ALA A 60 4.03 4.75 14.30
C ALA A 60 3.27 3.95 13.23
N GLY A 61 2.09 4.42 12.82
CA GLY A 61 1.31 3.78 11.76
C GLY A 61 2.05 3.75 10.42
N ARG A 62 2.72 4.84 10.06
CA ARG A 62 3.53 4.92 8.83
C ARG A 62 4.75 4.01 8.90
N ARG A 63 5.46 4.00 10.03
CA ARG A 63 6.58 3.08 10.25
C ARG A 63 6.14 1.63 10.09
N LYS A 64 5.06 1.21 10.78
CA LYS A 64 4.50 -0.14 10.70
C LYS A 64 4.17 -0.54 9.26
N LEU A 65 3.56 0.37 8.50
CA LEU A 65 3.15 0.11 7.12
C LEU A 65 4.37 -0.09 6.19
N ILE A 66 5.37 0.79 6.30
CA ILE A 66 6.62 0.71 5.52
C ILE A 66 7.41 -0.54 5.89
N GLU A 67 7.54 -0.86 7.18
CA GLU A 67 8.20 -2.08 7.66
C GLU A 67 7.52 -3.33 7.11
N ALA A 68 6.19 -3.39 7.15
CA ALA A 68 5.42 -4.49 6.59
C ALA A 68 5.70 -4.63 5.07
N ALA A 69 5.68 -3.53 4.33
CA ALA A 69 5.93 -3.54 2.90
C ALA A 69 7.35 -4.06 2.56
N LEU A 70 8.37 -3.56 3.25
CA LEU A 70 9.76 -4.01 3.05
C LEU A 70 9.97 -5.44 3.53
N THR A 71 9.28 -5.89 4.59
CA THR A 71 9.33 -7.27 5.08
C THR A 71 8.77 -8.25 4.06
N VAL A 72 7.61 -7.94 3.48
CA VAL A 72 7.00 -8.76 2.42
C VAL A 72 7.95 -8.93 1.23
N ALA A 73 8.66 -7.89 0.84
CA ALA A 73 9.65 -7.96 -0.25
C ALA A 73 10.82 -8.91 0.06
N ARG A 74 11.11 -9.19 1.35
CA ARG A 74 12.20 -10.08 1.80
C ARG A 74 11.78 -11.52 2.04
N ILE A 75 10.49 -11.78 2.30
CA ILE A 75 9.97 -13.13 2.62
C ILE A 75 10.22 -14.11 1.49
N SER A 76 10.13 -13.67 0.26
CA SER A 76 10.37 -14.51 -0.90
C SER A 76 11.60 -14.01 -1.67
N PRO A 77 12.40 -14.93 -2.20
CA PRO A 77 13.53 -14.56 -3.04
C PRO A 77 13.09 -13.81 -4.30
N TRP A 78 11.83 -13.93 -4.73
CA TRP A 78 11.24 -13.19 -5.83
C TRP A 78 9.72 -13.39 -5.87
N LEU A 79 8.99 -12.28 -5.89
CA LEU A 79 7.53 -12.23 -6.10
C LEU A 79 7.27 -11.53 -7.42
N PRO A 80 6.99 -12.27 -8.51
CA PRO A 80 6.78 -11.69 -9.84
C PRO A 80 5.55 -10.80 -9.88
N TYR A 81 5.50 -9.91 -10.89
CA TYR A 81 4.24 -9.29 -11.26
C TYR A 81 3.31 -10.36 -11.84
N LEU A 82 2.18 -10.56 -11.18
CA LEU A 82 1.18 -11.55 -11.56
C LEU A 82 -0.19 -10.89 -11.65
N PRO A 83 -0.78 -10.72 -12.84
CA PRO A 83 -2.12 -10.15 -12.97
C PRO A 83 -3.14 -10.88 -12.10
N GLY A 84 -3.88 -10.13 -11.26
CA GLY A 84 -4.83 -10.68 -10.30
C GLY A 84 -4.21 -11.30 -9.04
N GLY A 85 -2.88 -11.34 -8.92
CA GLY A 85 -2.17 -11.84 -7.74
C GLY A 85 -2.34 -10.92 -6.53
N ALA A 86 -2.56 -11.52 -5.34
CA ALA A 86 -2.74 -10.79 -4.09
C ALA A 86 -2.17 -11.52 -2.87
N ASP A 87 -1.41 -12.59 -3.09
CA ASP A 87 -0.86 -13.42 -2.03
C ASP A 87 0.50 -14.00 -2.47
N PRO A 88 1.55 -13.93 -1.64
CA PRO A 88 2.83 -14.59 -1.90
C PRO A 88 2.68 -16.09 -2.16
N ALA A 89 1.78 -16.78 -1.44
CA ALA A 89 1.51 -18.19 -1.63
C ALA A 89 0.84 -18.49 -2.99
N GLY A 90 0.16 -17.51 -3.58
CA GLY A 90 -0.39 -17.58 -4.93
C GLY A 90 0.63 -17.33 -6.04
N GLY A 91 1.91 -17.10 -5.68
CA GLY A 91 3.02 -16.98 -6.62
C GLY A 91 3.40 -15.57 -7.04
N GLY A 92 2.71 -14.53 -6.58
CA GLY A 92 3.06 -13.12 -6.88
C GLY A 92 1.93 -12.13 -6.67
N PHE A 93 2.18 -10.89 -7.06
CA PHE A 93 1.27 -9.78 -6.88
C PHE A 93 1.01 -9.01 -8.18
N ASP A 94 -0.21 -8.50 -8.37
CA ASP A 94 -0.38 -7.27 -9.17
C ASP A 94 -0.15 -6.03 -8.28
N CYS A 95 -0.26 -4.84 -8.86
CA CYS A 95 0.02 -3.58 -8.14
C CYS A 95 -0.89 -3.39 -6.92
N SER A 96 -2.19 -3.50 -7.10
CA SER A 96 -3.17 -3.32 -6.03
C SER A 96 -3.23 -4.50 -5.07
N GLY A 97 -2.94 -5.71 -5.53
CA GLY A 97 -2.84 -6.90 -4.69
C GLY A 97 -1.68 -6.85 -3.70
N ALA A 98 -0.55 -6.28 -4.12
CA ALA A 98 0.57 -6.03 -3.21
C ALA A 98 0.17 -5.04 -2.10
N MET A 99 -0.44 -3.92 -2.46
CA MET A 99 -0.92 -2.92 -1.49
C MET A 99 -2.01 -3.49 -0.58
N TYR A 100 -2.96 -4.24 -1.16
CA TYR A 100 -3.99 -4.96 -0.41
C TYR A 100 -3.39 -5.89 0.64
N TYR A 101 -2.43 -6.73 0.25
CA TYR A 101 -1.79 -7.67 1.16
C TYR A 101 -1.05 -6.96 2.30
N VAL A 102 -0.20 -5.99 1.96
CA VAL A 102 0.59 -5.23 2.95
C VAL A 102 -0.30 -4.50 3.96
N MET A 103 -1.33 -3.79 3.49
CA MET A 103 -2.23 -3.04 4.36
C MET A 103 -3.02 -3.96 5.31
N ARG A 104 -3.42 -5.14 4.84
CA ARG A 104 -4.06 -6.15 5.70
C ARG A 104 -3.15 -6.67 6.81
N GLN A 105 -1.85 -6.83 6.55
CA GLN A 105 -0.87 -7.18 7.59
C GLN A 105 -0.78 -6.11 8.69
N CYS A 106 -1.16 -4.88 8.37
CA CYS A 106 -1.22 -3.77 9.33
C CYS A 106 -2.57 -3.64 10.05
N GLY A 107 -3.56 -4.48 9.72
CA GLY A 107 -4.90 -4.44 10.30
C GLY A 107 -5.87 -3.50 9.58
N LEU A 108 -5.50 -2.98 8.40
CA LEU A 108 -6.36 -2.15 7.56
C LEU A 108 -7.27 -3.03 6.68
N ALA A 109 -8.37 -2.46 6.19
CA ALA A 109 -9.36 -3.14 5.34
C ALA A 109 -9.48 -2.48 3.95
N PRO A 110 -8.41 -2.48 3.13
CA PRO A 110 -8.43 -1.83 1.81
C PRO A 110 -9.28 -2.59 0.81
N PRO A 111 -9.87 -1.90 -0.19
CA PRO A 111 -10.40 -2.55 -1.39
C PRO A 111 -9.31 -3.29 -2.18
N ARG A 112 -9.73 -4.30 -2.97
CA ARG A 112 -8.79 -5.14 -3.74
C ARG A 112 -8.17 -4.44 -4.96
N THR A 113 -8.87 -3.54 -5.61
CA THR A 113 -8.46 -2.94 -6.88
C THR A 113 -7.81 -1.57 -6.69
N SER A 114 -6.98 -1.12 -7.64
CA SER A 114 -6.37 0.21 -7.61
C SER A 114 -7.40 1.34 -7.63
N SER A 115 -8.46 1.20 -8.45
CA SER A 115 -9.58 2.14 -8.46
C SER A 115 -10.33 2.16 -7.12
N GLY A 116 -10.62 0.97 -6.55
CA GLY A 116 -11.24 0.89 -5.24
C GLY A 116 -10.39 1.53 -4.13
N GLN A 117 -9.06 1.33 -4.15
CA GLN A 117 -8.15 1.96 -3.18
C GLN A 117 -8.08 3.47 -3.36
N TYR A 118 -8.13 3.97 -4.60
CA TYR A 118 -8.23 5.39 -4.89
C TYR A 118 -9.51 5.99 -4.31
N HIS A 119 -10.69 5.39 -4.60
CA HIS A 119 -11.96 5.82 -4.07
C HIS A 119 -11.98 5.75 -2.54
N TRP A 120 -11.42 4.70 -1.95
CA TRP A 120 -11.33 4.57 -0.50
C TRP A 120 -10.56 5.72 0.16
N VAL A 121 -9.42 6.13 -0.40
CA VAL A 121 -8.66 7.30 0.08
C VAL A 121 -9.44 8.60 -0.16
N ARG A 122 -10.06 8.77 -1.34
CA ARG A 122 -10.87 9.94 -1.70
C ARG A 122 -12.08 10.11 -0.79
N ASP A 123 -12.83 9.05 -0.56
CA ASP A 123 -14.10 9.10 0.17
C ASP A 123 -13.89 9.34 1.68
N HIS A 124 -12.67 9.10 2.18
CA HIS A 124 -12.23 9.50 3.51
C HIS A 124 -11.59 10.91 3.55
N HIS A 125 -11.67 11.68 2.46
CA HIS A 125 -11.09 13.03 2.36
C HIS A 125 -9.58 13.12 2.59
N LEU A 126 -8.84 12.04 2.28
CA LEU A 126 -7.39 11.94 2.46
C LEU A 126 -6.61 12.07 1.15
N LEU A 127 -7.31 12.21 0.02
CA LEU A 127 -6.67 12.28 -1.29
C LEU A 127 -6.18 13.69 -1.60
N HIS A 128 -4.88 13.80 -1.87
CA HIS A 128 -4.27 14.97 -2.48
C HIS A 128 -4.18 14.78 -3.99
N ARG A 129 -4.77 15.68 -4.76
CA ARG A 129 -4.69 15.63 -6.22
C ARG A 129 -3.36 16.17 -6.70
N VAL A 130 -2.81 15.56 -7.74
CA VAL A 130 -1.62 16.05 -8.42
C VAL A 130 -2.05 16.90 -9.61
N ALA A 131 -1.38 18.03 -9.82
CA ALA A 131 -1.70 18.93 -10.90
C ALA A 131 -1.50 18.28 -12.27
N ASP A 132 -2.37 18.59 -13.22
CA ASP A 132 -2.19 18.17 -14.60
C ASP A 132 -0.90 18.72 -15.17
N GLY A 133 -0.09 17.83 -15.76
CA GLY A 133 1.22 18.20 -16.32
C GLY A 133 2.37 18.22 -15.31
N ALA A 134 2.14 17.90 -14.03
CA ALA A 134 3.21 17.72 -13.06
C ALA A 134 4.24 16.71 -13.59
N SER A 135 5.48 17.12 -13.75
CA SER A 135 6.56 16.31 -14.33
C SER A 135 7.86 16.33 -13.50
N ALA A 136 7.95 17.24 -12.54
CA ALA A 136 9.10 17.38 -11.64
C ALA A 136 8.78 16.92 -10.22
N ALA A 137 9.76 16.33 -9.56
CA ALA A 137 9.59 15.79 -8.19
C ALA A 137 9.41 16.87 -7.11
N ASP A 138 9.65 18.13 -7.44
CA ASP A 138 9.44 19.32 -6.62
C ASP A 138 8.18 20.12 -6.99
N ASP A 139 7.29 19.53 -7.80
CA ASP A 139 6.02 20.13 -8.13
C ASP A 139 5.23 20.50 -6.86
N PRO A 140 4.67 21.73 -6.76
CA PRO A 140 3.94 22.16 -5.56
C PRO A 140 2.79 21.24 -5.16
N SER A 141 2.15 20.56 -6.11
CA SER A 141 1.08 19.61 -5.81
C SER A 141 1.58 18.37 -5.04
N LEU A 142 2.90 18.12 -4.99
CA LEU A 142 3.54 17.06 -4.22
C LEU A 142 4.06 17.52 -2.84
N ALA A 143 3.88 18.78 -2.47
CA ALA A 143 4.40 19.30 -1.20
C ALA A 143 3.90 18.56 0.06
N GLY A 144 2.72 17.95 -0.03
CA GLY A 144 2.12 17.13 1.03
C GLY A 144 2.51 15.65 1.01
N LEU A 145 3.28 15.19 0.03
CA LEU A 145 3.62 13.78 -0.13
C LEU A 145 4.52 13.28 1.00
N ARG A 146 4.08 12.27 1.71
CA ARG A 146 4.78 11.70 2.88
C ARG A 146 5.02 10.21 2.70
N ALA A 147 6.10 9.70 3.28
CA ALA A 147 6.39 8.26 3.29
C ALA A 147 5.22 7.47 3.91
N GLY A 148 4.80 6.40 3.24
CA GLY A 148 3.61 5.61 3.57
C GLY A 148 2.34 6.01 2.81
N ASP A 149 2.35 7.10 2.03
CA ASP A 149 1.23 7.45 1.17
C ASP A 149 1.10 6.48 0.00
N LEU A 150 -0.14 6.15 -0.36
CA LEU A 150 -0.45 5.48 -1.62
C LEU A 150 -0.35 6.49 -2.76
N LEU A 151 0.19 6.02 -3.87
CA LEU A 151 0.36 6.77 -5.11
C LEU A 151 -0.54 6.15 -6.17
N PHE A 152 -1.33 6.97 -6.88
CA PHE A 152 -2.29 6.51 -7.87
C PHE A 152 -1.97 7.05 -9.25
N TRP A 153 -1.82 6.15 -10.23
CA TRP A 153 -1.65 6.52 -11.63
C TRP A 153 -2.91 6.22 -12.42
N GLY A 154 -3.26 7.13 -13.28
CA GLY A 154 -4.40 7.01 -14.18
C GLY A 154 -4.04 7.37 -15.62
N SER A 155 -4.89 6.93 -16.54
CA SER A 155 -4.85 7.30 -17.95
C SER A 155 -6.24 7.70 -18.42
N GLY A 156 -6.35 8.48 -19.49
CA GLY A 156 -7.65 8.81 -20.09
C GLY A 156 -8.44 7.56 -20.45
N GLY A 157 -9.76 7.58 -20.24
CA GLY A 157 -10.64 6.43 -20.47
C GLY A 157 -12.00 6.60 -19.80
N MET A 158 -12.60 5.51 -19.34
CA MET A 158 -13.77 5.58 -18.46
C MET A 158 -13.32 6.16 -17.11
N ALA A 159 -13.99 7.23 -16.67
CA ALA A 159 -13.54 8.03 -15.56
C ALA A 159 -13.73 7.32 -14.21
N ASP A 160 -12.63 7.13 -13.48
CA ASP A 160 -12.65 6.83 -12.04
C ASP A 160 -12.55 8.12 -11.20
N ASP A 161 -12.11 9.21 -11.81
CA ASP A 161 -12.01 10.52 -11.17
C ASP A 161 -12.71 11.63 -11.97
N ASP A 162 -12.89 12.78 -11.34
CA ASP A 162 -13.58 13.95 -11.94
C ASP A 162 -12.84 14.56 -13.15
N ALA A 163 -11.55 14.21 -13.33
CA ALA A 163 -10.74 14.65 -14.46
C ALA A 163 -10.76 13.68 -15.65
N GLY A 164 -11.58 12.62 -15.60
CA GLY A 164 -11.72 11.64 -16.67
C GLY A 164 -10.59 10.61 -16.73
N ASN A 165 -9.85 10.39 -15.64
CA ASN A 165 -8.81 9.36 -15.58
C ASN A 165 -9.37 8.02 -15.09
N THR A 166 -8.94 6.94 -15.70
CA THR A 166 -9.11 5.58 -15.18
C THR A 166 -7.89 5.21 -14.36
N ILE A 167 -8.09 4.82 -13.10
CA ILE A 167 -7.00 4.43 -12.20
C ILE A 167 -6.49 3.03 -12.56
N THR A 168 -5.27 2.97 -13.04
CA THR A 168 -4.67 1.74 -13.58
C THR A 168 -3.55 1.16 -12.73
N HIS A 169 -2.99 1.94 -11.82
CA HIS A 169 -1.84 1.51 -11.02
C HIS A 169 -1.80 2.18 -9.64
N VAL A 170 -1.27 1.45 -8.66
CA VAL A 170 -1.03 1.93 -7.30
C VAL A 170 0.33 1.47 -6.81
N ALA A 171 1.00 2.31 -6.02
CA ALA A 171 2.23 2.01 -5.29
C ALA A 171 2.19 2.68 -3.90
N MET A 172 3.20 2.44 -3.07
CA MET A 172 3.41 3.16 -1.82
C MET A 172 4.69 3.97 -1.91
N TYR A 173 4.64 5.25 -1.57
CA TYR A 173 5.80 6.10 -1.45
C TYR A 173 6.59 5.75 -0.19
N LEU A 174 7.89 5.49 -0.32
CA LEU A 174 8.76 5.17 0.82
C LEU A 174 9.52 6.39 1.37
N GLY A 175 9.50 7.51 0.66
CA GLY A 175 10.28 8.68 1.02
C GLY A 175 11.56 8.80 0.20
N ARG A 176 12.61 9.29 0.85
CA ARG A 176 13.93 9.48 0.25
C ARG A 176 14.96 8.55 0.88
N GLU A 177 15.89 8.06 0.06
CA GLU A 177 17.05 7.35 0.57
C GLU A 177 17.99 8.34 1.30
N ALA A 178 18.50 7.93 2.45
CA ALA A 178 19.40 8.74 3.26
C ALA A 178 20.74 9.03 2.56
N LYS A 179 21.18 8.10 1.71
CA LYS A 179 22.47 8.14 1.03
C LYS A 179 22.61 9.29 0.04
N ASP A 180 21.57 9.54 -0.76
CA ASP A 180 21.65 10.45 -1.92
C ASP A 180 20.35 11.25 -2.17
N GLY A 181 19.38 11.16 -1.26
CA GLY A 181 18.11 11.87 -1.37
C GLY A 181 17.17 11.36 -2.48
N ARG A 182 17.48 10.22 -3.10
CA ARG A 182 16.67 9.59 -4.14
C ARG A 182 15.28 9.26 -3.62
N GLN A 183 14.25 9.68 -4.33
CA GLN A 183 12.87 9.32 -4.02
C GLN A 183 12.59 7.90 -4.47
N VAL A 184 11.99 7.10 -3.59
CA VAL A 184 11.71 5.69 -3.82
C VAL A 184 10.28 5.33 -3.44
N MET A 185 9.77 4.28 -4.07
CA MET A 185 8.47 3.69 -3.83
C MET A 185 8.57 2.18 -3.85
N ILE A 186 7.58 1.49 -3.29
CA ILE A 186 7.45 0.04 -3.35
C ILE A 186 6.14 -0.35 -4.03
N ASN A 187 6.19 -1.30 -4.93
CA ASN A 187 5.03 -1.86 -5.59
C ASN A 187 5.36 -3.19 -6.29
N SER A 188 4.35 -3.80 -6.92
CA SER A 188 4.55 -4.86 -7.92
C SER A 188 4.31 -4.30 -9.32
N THR A 189 5.28 -4.51 -10.20
CA THR A 189 5.26 -3.99 -11.59
C THR A 189 6.16 -4.82 -12.51
N ASP A 190 5.96 -4.69 -13.81
CA ASP A 190 6.76 -5.39 -14.83
C ASP A 190 7.67 -4.47 -15.65
N GLY A 191 7.78 -3.20 -15.29
CA GLY A 191 8.45 -2.26 -16.18
C GLY A 191 9.16 -1.08 -15.57
N ARG A 192 9.17 -0.92 -14.24
CA ARG A 192 9.85 0.19 -13.60
C ARG A 192 11.32 -0.15 -13.30
N SER A 193 12.10 0.88 -13.01
CA SER A 193 13.53 0.75 -12.75
C SER A 193 13.87 1.26 -11.34
N TYR A 194 14.94 0.72 -10.81
CA TYR A 194 15.65 1.27 -9.67
C TYR A 194 17.10 1.52 -10.06
N ARG A 195 17.57 2.77 -9.90
CA ARG A 195 18.93 3.20 -10.29
C ARG A 195 19.28 2.81 -11.74
N GLY A 196 18.31 2.97 -12.65
CA GLY A 196 18.49 2.66 -14.09
C GLY A 196 18.32 1.18 -14.45
N THR A 197 18.27 0.28 -13.48
CA THR A 197 18.06 -1.16 -13.73
C THR A 197 16.57 -1.49 -13.73
N LYS A 198 16.06 -1.89 -14.89
CA LYS A 198 14.66 -2.34 -15.03
C LYS A 198 14.48 -3.69 -14.36
N ALA A 199 13.37 -3.84 -13.61
CA ALA A 199 13.07 -5.07 -12.88
C ALA A 199 11.58 -5.46 -13.01
N ASN A 200 11.28 -6.70 -12.62
CA ASN A 200 9.92 -7.24 -12.61
C ASN A 200 9.60 -7.84 -11.24
N GLY A 201 8.43 -7.51 -10.70
CA GLY A 201 7.90 -8.08 -9.48
C GLY A 201 7.70 -7.06 -8.38
N TYR A 202 7.55 -7.57 -7.14
CA TYR A 202 7.34 -6.77 -5.95
C TYR A 202 8.67 -6.36 -5.31
N GLY A 203 8.86 -5.06 -5.11
CA GLY A 203 10.04 -4.49 -4.47
C GLY A 203 10.17 -2.99 -4.68
N VAL A 204 11.37 -2.46 -4.48
CA VAL A 204 11.66 -1.03 -4.49
C VAL A 204 12.06 -0.55 -5.88
N TYR A 205 11.54 0.62 -6.24
CA TYR A 205 11.74 1.31 -7.52
C TYR A 205 11.96 2.81 -7.30
N ASP A 206 12.57 3.47 -8.27
CA ASP A 206 12.63 4.92 -8.29
C ASP A 206 11.21 5.51 -8.36
N PHE A 207 10.89 6.46 -7.49
CA PHE A 207 9.73 7.31 -7.69
C PHE A 207 10.10 8.41 -8.69
N ARG A 208 9.42 8.42 -9.82
CA ARG A 208 9.55 9.44 -10.87
C ARG A 208 8.17 9.74 -11.43
N LEU A 209 7.92 11.01 -11.67
CA LEU A 209 6.76 11.40 -12.43
C LEU A 209 6.96 11.01 -13.91
N PRO A 210 5.89 10.60 -14.58
CA PRO A 210 5.93 10.34 -16.01
C PRO A 210 6.27 11.61 -16.80
N GLY A 211 6.96 11.45 -17.91
CA GLY A 211 7.19 12.56 -18.85
C GLY A 211 5.87 13.07 -19.47
N PRO A 212 5.90 14.22 -20.13
CA PRO A 212 4.70 14.87 -20.66
C PRO A 212 3.93 14.02 -21.69
N ASP A 213 4.63 13.16 -22.42
CA ASP A 213 4.02 12.30 -23.44
C ASP A 213 3.56 10.93 -22.90
N ALA A 214 3.67 10.70 -21.60
CA ALA A 214 3.27 9.43 -21.00
C ALA A 214 1.74 9.29 -21.00
N LYS A 215 1.26 8.10 -21.38
CA LYS A 215 -0.18 7.79 -21.37
C LYS A 215 -0.78 7.76 -19.96
N ALA A 216 0.01 7.35 -18.97
CA ALA A 216 -0.40 7.34 -17.57
C ALA A 216 0.36 8.41 -16.80
N ARG A 217 -0.36 9.13 -15.93
CA ARG A 217 0.19 10.19 -15.07
C ARG A 217 -0.15 9.91 -13.60
N LEU A 218 0.61 10.48 -12.69
CA LEU A 218 0.24 10.46 -11.26
C LEU A 218 -0.94 11.40 -11.06
N VAL A 219 -2.08 10.87 -10.63
CA VAL A 219 -3.33 11.65 -10.48
C VAL A 219 -3.61 12.07 -9.04
N GLY A 220 -3.02 11.38 -8.08
CA GLY A 220 -3.20 11.68 -6.67
C GLY A 220 -2.40 10.77 -5.76
N TYR A 221 -2.37 11.14 -4.49
CA TYR A 221 -1.74 10.36 -3.42
C TYR A 221 -2.43 10.63 -2.08
N GLY A 222 -2.20 9.78 -1.10
CA GLY A 222 -2.68 9.99 0.26
C GLY A 222 -2.48 8.78 1.16
N PRO A 223 -2.59 8.97 2.48
CA PRO A 223 -2.43 7.89 3.43
C PRO A 223 -3.59 6.90 3.35
N PRO A 224 -3.36 5.60 3.62
CA PRO A 224 -4.44 4.65 3.79
C PRO A 224 -5.38 5.06 4.93
N PRO A 225 -6.70 5.11 4.72
CA PRO A 225 -7.68 5.35 5.78
C PRO A 225 -7.52 4.35 6.94
N GLY A 226 -7.68 4.85 8.17
CA GLY A 226 -7.50 4.06 9.39
C GLY A 226 -6.05 3.87 9.85
N MET A 227 -5.08 4.38 9.10
CA MET A 227 -3.69 4.41 9.57
C MET A 227 -3.51 5.48 10.66
N SER A 228 -2.88 5.13 11.78
CA SER A 228 -2.58 6.11 12.83
C SER A 228 -1.51 7.11 12.35
N GLU A 229 -1.87 8.39 12.31
CA GLU A 229 -0.95 9.50 12.04
C GLU A 229 -0.32 10.07 13.32
N VAL A 230 -0.73 9.56 14.50
CA VAL A 230 -0.25 10.02 15.80
C VAL A 230 0.54 8.91 16.46
N ASP A 231 1.70 9.23 17.02
CA ASP A 231 2.41 8.30 17.87
C ASP A 231 1.62 8.04 19.16
N PRO A 232 1.64 6.81 19.69
CA PRO A 232 1.07 6.55 21.00
C PRO A 232 1.76 7.46 22.04
N PRO A 233 1.03 7.94 23.06
CA PRO A 233 1.61 8.80 24.08
C PRO A 233 2.80 8.11 24.74
N THR A 234 3.96 8.76 24.76
CA THR A 234 5.20 8.29 25.38
C THR A 234 5.20 8.54 26.89
N GLY A 235 4.14 8.17 27.57
CA GLY A 235 4.04 8.28 29.02
C GLY A 235 3.84 6.94 29.69
N PRO A 236 4.33 6.74 30.95
CA PRO A 236 3.93 5.58 31.71
C PRO A 236 2.40 5.59 31.86
N MET A 237 1.74 4.47 31.53
CA MET A 237 0.33 4.31 31.86
C MET A 237 0.16 4.39 33.38
N PRO A 238 -0.88 5.11 33.87
CA PRO A 238 -1.17 5.23 35.29
C PRO A 238 -1.53 3.89 35.93
#